data_192c20d383835851ada40a09e350a416
#
_entry.id   192c20d383835851ada40a09e350a416
#
_cell.length_a   1.000
_cell.length_b   1.000
_cell.length_c   1.000
_cell.angle_alpha   90.00
_cell.angle_beta   90.00
_cell.angle_gamma   90.00
#
_symmetry.space_group_name_H-M   'P 1'
#
loop_
_entity.id
_entity.type
_entity.pdbx_description
1 polymer ?
#
loop_
_entity_poly.entity_id
_entity_poly.type
_entity_poly.pdbx_seq_one_letter_code
_entity_poly.pdbx_strand_id
1 'polypeptide(L)'
;MLPMPIGDLNAIADELAETGGRVRVLWQRPESLAFVARGREYRSEFHIDPVDEVMYMIKGEMDLHYRLEDGKEDVVVLKEGCSIYTAAGIPHSPRFPCRRFFTCN
;
A
#
# COMPACT_ATOMS: atom_id res chain seq x y z
N MET A 1 16.24 5.03 -18.97
CA MET A 1 14.91 5.23 -18.37
C MET A 1 14.11 6.20 -19.20
N LEU A 2 12.84 5.89 -19.42
CA LEU A 2 11.95 6.79 -20.13
C LEU A 2 11.70 8.06 -19.29
N PRO A 3 11.60 9.25 -19.94
CA PRO A 3 11.30 10.48 -19.20
C PRO A 3 9.90 10.47 -18.58
N MET A 4 8.97 9.70 -19.15
CA MET A 4 7.62 9.54 -18.63
C MET A 4 7.27 8.05 -18.57
N PRO A 5 7.69 7.37 -17.49
CA PRO A 5 7.42 5.94 -17.37
C PRO A 5 5.92 5.66 -17.24
N ILE A 6 5.51 4.54 -17.84
CA ILE A 6 4.13 4.08 -17.82
C ILE A 6 4.10 2.68 -17.23
N GLY A 7 3.12 2.41 -16.37
CA GLY A 7 2.90 1.07 -15.85
C GLY A 7 1.44 0.68 -15.95
N ASP A 8 1.19 -0.55 -16.39
CA ASP A 8 -0.16 -1.14 -16.33
C ASP A 8 -0.31 -1.80 -14.96
N LEU A 9 -1.02 -1.13 -14.07
CA LEU A 9 -1.11 -1.56 -12.67
C LEU A 9 -1.78 -2.93 -12.53
N ASN A 10 -2.80 -3.21 -13.32
CA ASN A 10 -3.48 -4.52 -13.24
C ASN A 10 -2.55 -5.64 -13.73
N ALA A 11 -1.85 -5.42 -14.82
CA ALA A 11 -0.90 -6.42 -15.34
C ALA A 11 0.24 -6.67 -14.35
N ILE A 12 0.75 -5.63 -13.72
CA ILE A 12 1.81 -5.75 -12.72
C ILE A 12 1.31 -6.50 -11.49
N ALA A 13 0.10 -6.20 -11.03
CA ALA A 13 -0.48 -6.91 -9.89
C ALA A 13 -0.64 -8.40 -10.18
N ASP A 14 -1.11 -8.75 -11.39
CA ASP A 14 -1.24 -10.15 -11.81
C ASP A 14 0.12 -10.84 -11.88
N GLU A 15 1.13 -10.18 -12.43
CA GLU A 15 2.48 -10.71 -12.50
C GLU A 15 3.06 -10.99 -11.11
N LEU A 16 2.90 -10.05 -10.18
CA LEU A 16 3.37 -10.26 -8.81
C LEU A 16 2.66 -11.43 -8.13
N ALA A 17 1.36 -11.57 -8.38
CA ALA A 17 0.61 -12.69 -7.83
C ALA A 17 1.09 -14.03 -8.39
N GLU A 18 1.39 -14.09 -9.69
CA GLU A 18 1.87 -15.31 -10.35
C GLU A 18 3.27 -15.70 -9.92
N THR A 19 4.17 -14.74 -9.81
CA THR A 19 5.58 -15.02 -9.54
C THR A 19 5.91 -15.08 -8.06
N GLY A 20 4.99 -14.66 -7.20
CA GLY A 20 5.27 -14.54 -5.77
C GLY A 20 6.14 -13.35 -5.43
N GLY A 21 6.38 -12.45 -6.38
CA GLY A 21 7.15 -11.24 -6.15
C GLY A 21 6.46 -10.30 -5.18
N ARG A 22 7.24 -9.44 -4.54
CA ARG A 22 6.71 -8.55 -3.50
C ARG A 22 6.52 -7.12 -3.97
N VAL A 23 7.43 -6.63 -4.81
CA VAL A 23 7.46 -5.23 -5.19
C VAL A 23 7.94 -5.09 -6.64
N ARG A 24 7.32 -4.18 -7.36
CA ARG A 24 7.79 -3.73 -8.66
C ARG A 24 7.87 -2.21 -8.63
N VAL A 25 9.08 -1.66 -8.75
CA VAL A 25 9.26 -0.20 -8.79
C VAL A 25 8.90 0.29 -10.18
N LEU A 26 8.02 1.30 -10.25
CA LEU A 26 7.64 1.95 -11.50
C LEU A 26 8.63 3.04 -11.87
N TRP A 27 8.97 3.87 -10.90
CA TRP A 27 10.05 4.86 -11.05
C TRP A 27 10.59 5.24 -9.68
N GLN A 28 11.84 5.69 -9.70
CA GLN A 28 12.50 6.20 -8.51
C GLN A 28 13.31 7.41 -8.90
N ARG A 29 12.98 8.54 -8.30
CA ARG A 29 13.63 9.82 -8.54
C ARG A 29 13.86 10.50 -7.20
N PRO A 30 14.69 11.54 -7.13
CA PRO A 30 14.95 12.21 -5.85
C PRO A 30 13.70 12.70 -5.12
N GLU A 31 12.66 13.07 -5.85
CA GLU A 31 11.46 13.66 -5.29
C GLU A 31 10.22 12.77 -5.42
N SER A 32 10.35 11.61 -6.04
CA SER A 32 9.19 10.79 -6.34
C SER A 32 9.55 9.33 -6.45
N LEU A 33 8.79 8.49 -5.76
CA LEU A 33 8.92 7.04 -5.84
C LEU A 33 7.52 6.45 -6.04
N ALA A 34 7.36 5.62 -7.04
CA ALA A 34 6.13 4.86 -7.22
C ALA A 34 6.45 3.39 -7.39
N PHE A 35 5.71 2.56 -6.71
CA PHE A 35 5.88 1.12 -6.79
C PHE A 35 4.56 0.40 -6.55
N VAL A 36 4.48 -0.81 -7.08
CA VAL A 36 3.39 -1.73 -6.78
C VAL A 36 3.91 -2.75 -5.78
N ALA A 37 3.19 -2.93 -4.69
CA ALA A 37 3.58 -3.88 -3.66
C ALA A 37 2.45 -4.87 -3.43
N ARG A 38 2.83 -6.11 -3.15
CA ARG A 38 1.90 -7.14 -2.78
C ARG A 38 1.72 -7.12 -1.26
N GLY A 39 0.46 -7.23 -0.81
CA GLY A 39 0.17 -7.30 0.61
C GLY A 39 0.79 -8.54 1.26
N ARG A 40 1.14 -8.40 2.50
CA ARG A 40 1.69 -9.50 3.30
C ARG A 40 0.70 -9.94 4.35
N GLU A 41 1.06 -10.96 5.11
CA GLU A 41 0.31 -11.33 6.29
C GLU A 41 0.25 -10.16 7.27
N TYR A 42 -0.67 -10.25 8.19
CA TYR A 42 -0.95 -9.20 9.16
C TYR A 42 0.29 -8.73 9.91
N ARG A 43 0.45 -7.43 9.99
CA ARG A 43 1.55 -6.77 10.71
C ARG A 43 0.96 -5.66 11.57
N SER A 44 1.59 -5.41 12.70
CA SER A 44 1.10 -4.44 13.67
C SER A 44 1.96 -3.19 13.80
N GLU A 45 3.10 -3.13 13.13
CA GLU A 45 4.00 -2.00 13.24
C GLU A 45 3.42 -0.75 12.57
N PHE A 46 3.65 0.39 13.18
CA PHE A 46 3.34 1.67 12.59
C PHE A 46 4.57 2.27 11.94
N HIS A 47 4.35 2.87 10.77
CA HIS A 47 5.39 3.58 10.04
C HIS A 47 5.12 5.08 10.11
N ILE A 48 6.19 5.86 10.11
CA ILE A 48 6.10 7.31 10.02
C ILE A 48 6.98 7.73 8.86
N ASP A 49 6.37 8.26 7.82
CA ASP A 49 7.12 8.73 6.66
C ASP A 49 7.28 10.25 6.70
N PRO A 50 8.44 10.75 6.30
CA PRO A 50 8.68 12.19 6.28
C PRO A 50 8.07 12.90 5.07
N VAL A 51 7.44 12.16 4.18
CA VAL A 51 6.83 12.68 2.96
C VAL A 51 5.38 12.23 2.85
N ASP A 52 4.61 12.94 2.05
CA ASP A 52 3.23 12.55 1.77
C ASP A 52 3.20 11.30 0.90
N GLU A 53 2.18 10.46 1.09
CA GLU A 53 1.98 9.25 0.31
C GLU A 53 0.58 9.20 -0.27
N VAL A 54 0.47 8.58 -1.45
CA VAL A 54 -0.82 8.19 -2.00
C VAL A 54 -0.77 6.68 -2.20
N MET A 55 -1.75 5.99 -1.65
CA MET A 55 -1.90 4.55 -1.84
C MET A 55 -3.16 4.27 -2.63
N TYR A 56 -3.04 3.38 -3.61
CA TYR A 56 -4.17 2.97 -4.45
C TYR A 56 -4.30 1.45 -4.36
N MET A 57 -5.50 0.96 -4.06
CA MET A 57 -5.75 -0.47 -3.92
C MET A 57 -6.11 -1.07 -5.27
N ILE A 58 -5.16 -1.82 -5.86
CA ILE A 58 -5.36 -2.42 -7.19
C ILE A 58 -6.25 -3.66 -7.08
N LYS A 59 -5.98 -4.54 -6.11
CA LYS A 59 -6.72 -5.78 -5.89
C LYS A 59 -6.95 -5.98 -4.40
N GLY A 60 -8.15 -6.41 -4.04
CA GLY A 60 -8.47 -6.73 -2.65
C GLY A 60 -8.79 -5.51 -1.81
N GLU A 61 -8.56 -5.62 -0.52
CA GLU A 61 -8.77 -4.50 0.40
C GLU A 61 -7.72 -4.51 1.51
N MET A 62 -7.58 -3.34 2.13
CA MET A 62 -6.60 -3.12 3.18
C MET A 62 -7.24 -2.33 4.30
N ASP A 63 -6.92 -2.70 5.53
CA ASP A 63 -7.28 -1.90 6.71
C ASP A 63 -6.09 -1.03 7.05
N LEU A 64 -6.24 0.28 6.87
CA LEU A 64 -5.17 1.21 7.22
C LEU A 64 -5.45 1.77 8.61
N HIS A 65 -4.63 1.35 9.56
CA HIS A 65 -4.65 1.88 10.93
C HIS A 65 -3.78 3.12 10.97
N TYR A 66 -4.23 4.15 11.65
CA TYR A 66 -3.45 5.38 11.78
C TYR A 66 -3.71 6.02 13.13
N ARG A 67 -2.79 6.89 13.54
CA ARG A 67 -2.90 7.59 14.82
C ARG A 67 -3.14 9.07 14.60
N LEU A 68 -4.07 9.59 15.38
CA LEU A 68 -4.38 11.01 15.40
C LEU A 68 -3.44 11.74 16.36
N GLU A 69 -3.44 13.07 16.31
CA GLU A 69 -2.58 13.89 17.17
C GLU A 69 -2.81 13.66 18.64
N ASP A 70 -4.04 13.33 19.04
CA ASP A 70 -4.38 13.03 20.43
C ASP A 70 -3.97 11.63 20.86
N GLY A 71 -3.31 10.87 19.98
CA GLY A 71 -2.86 9.52 20.26
C GLY A 71 -3.91 8.45 20.04
N LYS A 72 -5.13 8.82 19.69
CA LYS A 72 -6.17 7.84 19.38
C LYS A 72 -5.88 7.16 18.06
N GLU A 73 -6.19 5.88 18.00
CA GLU A 73 -6.05 5.08 16.79
C GLU A 73 -7.38 5.00 16.06
N ASP A 74 -7.33 5.09 14.76
CA ASP A 74 -8.49 4.93 13.90
C ASP A 74 -8.15 4.02 12.74
N VAL A 75 -9.16 3.56 12.00
CA VAL A 75 -9.00 2.63 10.90
C VAL A 75 -9.83 3.08 9.72
N VAL A 76 -9.24 3.05 8.53
CA VAL A 76 -10.00 3.22 7.30
C VAL A 76 -9.82 1.98 6.44
N VAL A 77 -10.91 1.50 5.87
CA VAL A 77 -10.88 0.36 4.94
C VAL A 77 -10.70 0.90 3.53
N LEU A 78 -9.60 0.54 2.90
CA LEU A 78 -9.33 0.91 1.53
C LEU A 78 -9.71 -0.24 0.62
N LYS A 79 -10.77 -0.05 -0.15
CA LYS A 79 -11.31 -1.07 -1.04
C LYS A 79 -10.65 -0.99 -2.42
N GLU A 80 -10.76 -2.07 -3.16
CA GLU A 80 -10.27 -2.14 -4.53
C GLU A 80 -10.78 -0.96 -5.36
N GLY A 81 -9.86 -0.32 -6.08
CA GLY A 81 -10.18 0.84 -6.90
C GLY A 81 -10.18 2.17 -6.16
N CYS A 82 -9.96 2.17 -4.85
CA CYS A 82 -9.92 3.39 -4.06
C CYS A 82 -8.49 3.80 -3.76
N SER A 83 -8.32 5.08 -3.49
CA SER A 83 -7.02 5.61 -3.06
C SER A 83 -7.16 6.43 -1.79
N ILE A 84 -6.06 6.55 -1.06
CA ILE A 84 -6.01 7.36 0.14
C ILE A 84 -4.72 8.20 0.14
N TYR A 85 -4.85 9.41 0.63
CA TYR A 85 -3.72 10.31 0.83
C TYR A 85 -3.33 10.28 2.32
N THR A 86 -2.07 9.99 2.58
CA THR A 86 -1.51 10.00 3.92
C THR A 86 -0.49 11.13 4.02
N ALA A 87 -0.77 12.11 4.85
CA ALA A 87 0.13 13.23 5.03
C ALA A 87 1.41 12.80 5.75
N ALA A 88 2.49 13.51 5.47
CA ALA A 88 3.77 13.28 6.14
C ALA A 88 3.62 13.33 7.67
N GLY A 89 4.30 12.44 8.35
CA GLY A 89 4.34 12.41 9.81
C GLY A 89 3.19 11.70 10.49
N ILE A 90 2.19 11.21 9.76
CA ILE A 90 1.09 10.46 10.36
C ILE A 90 1.50 9.00 10.54
N PRO A 91 1.56 8.48 11.77
CA PRO A 91 1.82 7.07 11.99
C PRO A 91 0.72 6.22 11.38
N HIS A 92 1.08 5.24 10.56
CA HIS A 92 0.10 4.40 9.90
C HIS A 92 0.62 2.96 9.75
N SER A 93 -0.32 2.02 9.67
CA SER A 93 -0.01 0.60 9.56
C SER A 93 -0.97 -0.04 8.57
N PRO A 94 -0.51 -0.32 7.35
CA PRO A 94 -1.32 -1.06 6.38
C PRO A 94 -1.43 -2.52 6.82
N ARG A 95 -2.64 -3.02 6.95
CA ARG A 95 -2.90 -4.38 7.37
C ARG A 95 -3.80 -5.07 6.38
N PHE A 96 -3.44 -6.29 6.02
CA PHE A 96 -4.17 -7.10 5.05
C PHE A 96 -4.83 -8.25 5.79
N PRO A 97 -6.04 -8.06 6.32
CA PRO A 97 -6.69 -9.06 7.14
C PRO A 97 -7.05 -10.29 6.30
N CYS A 98 -7.06 -11.43 6.96
CA CYS A 98 -7.53 -12.66 6.34
C CYS A 98 -9.02 -12.57 6.09
N ARG A 99 -9.44 -13.04 4.93
CA ARG A 99 -10.86 -13.20 4.64
C ARG A 99 -11.26 -14.65 4.93
N ARG A 100 -12.53 -14.84 5.22
CA ARG A 100 -13.05 -16.11 5.74
C ARG A 100 -12.76 -17.34 4.90
N PHE A 101 -12.55 -17.20 3.60
CA PHE A 101 -12.30 -18.34 2.72
C PHE A 101 -10.83 -18.56 2.43
N PHE A 102 -9.94 -17.80 3.07
CA PHE A 102 -8.53 -17.82 2.77
C PHE A 102 -7.72 -18.06 4.03
N THR A 103 -6.60 -18.74 3.85
CA THR A 103 -5.66 -18.94 4.95
C THR A 103 -4.89 -17.66 5.21
N CYS A 104 -4.72 -17.33 6.48
CA CYS A 104 -3.88 -16.22 6.88
C CYS A 104 -2.43 -16.67 6.88
N ASN A 105 -1.65 -16.16 5.95
CA ASN A 105 -0.23 -16.52 5.84
C ASN A 105 0.63 -15.28 5.86
#